data_3bfc23dc93463b33fd6be377d1454cd9
#
_entry.id   3bfc23dc93463b33fd6be377d1454cd9
#
_cell.length_a   1.000
_cell.length_b   1.000
_cell.length_c   1.000
_cell.angle_alpha   90.00
_cell.angle_beta   90.00
_cell.angle_gamma   90.00
#
_symmetry.space_group_name_H-M   'P 1'
#
loop_
_entity.id
_entity.type
_entity.pdbx_description
1 polymer ?
#
loop_
_entity_poly.entity_id
_entity_poly.type
_entity_poly.pdbx_seq_one_letter_code
_entity_poly.pdbx_strand_id
1 'polypeptide(L)'
;IKKTYFLAKSYWRYLLIFLENTNLLSSKREGIFMLLTGLLCGILLGFVMQRGRFCITGAFRDMYVTKNNKMFVALLLAITVQSIGFLLLKEIGVLNVDPAENFAFLAVIIGAFVFGIGIVLAGGCATGTWYRAAEGLVGSWVALFTYMLLSAIMRTGPLGELNKTLRSINIEQRNIYDTFGISPWWLVALLTLVTAFYVYKHLSKPSVKVAALKPKKTGFAHLLFEKRWHPFFSAVLIGLIALAAWPLSVATGREFGLGITRPSANIMQFLVTGDGKFIN
;
A
#
# COMPACT_ATOMS: atom_id res chain seq x y z
N ILE A 1 43.41 -6.62 -46.65
CA ILE A 1 42.61 -5.52 -46.05
C ILE A 1 41.11 -5.88 -45.99
N LYS A 2 40.48 -6.51 -47.00
CA LYS A 2 39.05 -6.89 -47.01
C LYS A 2 38.69 -8.00 -46.00
N LYS A 3 39.59 -8.95 -45.69
CA LYS A 3 39.37 -10.09 -44.82
C LYS A 3 39.39 -9.69 -43.32
N THR A 4 40.18 -8.71 -42.93
CA THR A 4 40.25 -8.17 -41.57
C THR A 4 38.99 -7.34 -41.22
N TYR A 5 38.42 -6.64 -42.20
CA TYR A 5 37.18 -5.89 -41.98
C TYR A 5 35.95 -6.79 -41.75
N PHE A 6 35.95 -7.94 -42.42
CA PHE A 6 34.84 -8.89 -42.26
C PHE A 6 34.87 -9.60 -40.90
N LEU A 7 36.04 -9.94 -40.41
CA LEU A 7 36.25 -10.54 -39.09
C LEU A 7 35.92 -9.54 -37.95
N ALA A 8 36.35 -8.27 -38.10
CA ALA A 8 36.04 -7.23 -37.12
C ALA A 8 34.49 -7.01 -37.03
N LYS A 9 33.79 -6.95 -38.18
CA LYS A 9 32.33 -6.79 -38.21
C LYS A 9 31.60 -7.99 -37.57
N SER A 10 32.12 -9.20 -37.75
CA SER A 10 31.58 -10.39 -37.10
C SER A 10 31.79 -10.37 -35.57
N TYR A 11 32.98 -9.97 -35.10
CA TYR A 11 33.28 -9.85 -33.66
C TYR A 11 32.41 -8.79 -32.98
N TRP A 12 32.18 -7.64 -33.61
CA TRP A 12 31.30 -6.60 -33.11
C TRP A 12 29.85 -7.09 -32.99
N ARG A 13 29.41 -7.89 -33.93
CA ARG A 13 28.06 -8.47 -33.91
C ARG A 13 27.89 -9.49 -32.77
N TYR A 14 28.86 -10.33 -32.50
CA TYR A 14 28.88 -11.24 -31.38
C TYR A 14 28.96 -10.51 -30.03
N LEU A 15 29.76 -9.44 -29.95
CA LEU A 15 29.87 -8.61 -28.77
C LEU A 15 28.54 -7.88 -28.47
N LEU A 16 27.86 -7.35 -29.48
CA LEU A 16 26.54 -6.73 -29.35
C LEU A 16 25.48 -7.74 -28.89
N ILE A 17 25.44 -8.91 -29.49
CA ILE A 17 24.51 -9.99 -29.07
C ILE A 17 24.82 -10.45 -27.65
N PHE A 18 26.09 -10.52 -27.26
CA PHE A 18 26.47 -10.87 -25.88
C PHE A 18 26.05 -9.78 -24.88
N LEU A 19 26.24 -8.49 -25.20
CA LEU A 19 25.81 -7.36 -24.37
C LEU A 19 24.27 -7.28 -24.30
N GLU A 20 23.57 -7.56 -25.39
CA GLU A 20 22.12 -7.61 -25.44
C GLU A 20 21.56 -8.78 -24.60
N ASN A 21 22.21 -9.94 -24.66
CA ASN A 21 21.87 -11.09 -23.80
C ASN A 21 22.17 -10.84 -22.32
N THR A 22 23.26 -10.13 -21.99
CA THR A 22 23.54 -9.77 -20.58
C THR A 22 22.54 -8.76 -20.04
N ASN A 23 22.08 -7.80 -20.84
CA ASN A 23 21.02 -6.86 -20.48
C ASN A 23 19.66 -7.57 -20.32
N LEU A 24 19.34 -8.53 -21.18
CA LEU A 24 18.15 -9.36 -21.08
C LEU A 24 18.13 -10.22 -19.81
N LEU A 25 19.28 -10.79 -19.43
CA LEU A 25 19.44 -11.58 -18.21
C LEU A 25 19.38 -10.69 -16.97
N SER A 26 19.90 -9.47 -17.02
CA SER A 26 19.77 -8.46 -15.97
C SER A 26 18.31 -8.05 -15.79
N SER A 27 17.62 -7.69 -16.86
CA SER A 27 16.21 -7.32 -16.86
C SER A 27 15.30 -8.44 -16.32
N LYS A 28 15.53 -9.69 -16.72
CA LYS A 28 14.79 -10.84 -16.16
C LYS A 28 15.06 -11.03 -14.67
N ARG A 29 16.28 -10.83 -14.20
CA ARG A 29 16.65 -10.96 -12.78
C ARG A 29 15.99 -9.86 -11.96
N GLU A 30 15.97 -8.63 -12.46
CA GLU A 30 15.26 -7.51 -11.83
C GLU A 30 13.76 -7.76 -11.75
N GLY A 31 13.15 -8.28 -12.82
CA GLY A 31 11.74 -8.66 -12.83
C GLY A 31 11.39 -9.75 -11.81
N ILE A 32 12.23 -10.78 -11.69
CA ILE A 32 12.05 -11.85 -10.68
C ILE A 32 12.23 -11.31 -9.27
N PHE A 33 13.22 -10.46 -9.05
CA PHE A 33 13.46 -9.81 -7.75
C PHE A 33 12.26 -8.94 -7.35
N MET A 34 11.72 -8.16 -8.28
CA MET A 34 10.51 -7.34 -8.08
C MET A 34 9.30 -8.19 -7.69
N LEU A 35 9.10 -9.31 -8.41
CA LEU A 35 8.01 -10.23 -8.13
C LEU A 35 8.14 -10.86 -6.72
N LEU A 36 9.33 -11.33 -6.37
CA LEU A 36 9.59 -11.97 -5.07
C LEU A 36 9.45 -10.99 -3.90
N THR A 37 9.99 -9.78 -4.01
CA THR A 37 9.87 -8.75 -2.96
C THR A 37 8.44 -8.28 -2.80
N GLY A 38 7.71 -8.06 -3.89
CA GLY A 38 6.29 -7.71 -3.85
C GLY A 38 5.44 -8.82 -3.24
N LEU A 39 5.69 -10.08 -3.61
CA LEU A 39 5.00 -11.24 -3.05
C LEU A 39 5.26 -11.38 -1.54
N LEU A 40 6.52 -11.25 -1.11
CA LEU A 40 6.89 -11.34 0.30
C LEU A 40 6.19 -10.24 1.12
N CYS A 41 6.28 -8.98 0.68
CA CYS A 41 5.60 -7.86 1.33
C CYS A 41 4.08 -8.06 1.37
N GLY A 42 3.49 -8.56 0.28
CA GLY A 42 2.07 -8.85 0.19
C GLY A 42 1.61 -9.94 1.16
N ILE A 43 2.35 -11.06 1.25
CA ILE A 43 2.07 -12.15 2.18
C ILE A 43 2.17 -11.67 3.63
N LEU A 44 3.24 -10.97 3.98
CA LEU A 44 3.44 -10.44 5.33
C LEU A 44 2.33 -9.45 5.72
N LEU A 45 2.02 -8.51 4.84
CA LEU A 45 0.96 -7.52 5.07
C LEU A 45 -0.40 -8.20 5.22
N GLY A 46 -0.76 -9.11 4.30
CA GLY A 46 -2.01 -9.85 4.32
C GLY A 46 -2.18 -10.67 5.60
N PHE A 47 -1.12 -11.36 6.03
CA PHE A 47 -1.10 -12.13 7.26
C PHE A 47 -1.33 -11.24 8.50
N VAL A 48 -0.60 -10.14 8.62
CA VAL A 48 -0.73 -9.22 9.77
C VAL A 48 -2.11 -8.57 9.80
N MET A 49 -2.63 -8.14 8.65
CA MET A 49 -3.96 -7.53 8.55
C MET A 49 -5.08 -8.53 8.89
N GLN A 50 -4.99 -9.74 8.43
CA GLN A 50 -5.95 -10.81 8.73
C GLN A 50 -5.92 -11.16 10.23
N ARG A 51 -4.73 -11.32 10.84
CA ARG A 51 -4.59 -11.65 12.27
C ARG A 51 -5.01 -10.50 13.19
N GLY A 52 -4.71 -9.26 12.82
CA GLY A 52 -5.14 -8.05 13.53
C GLY A 52 -6.60 -7.67 13.28
N ARG A 53 -7.24 -8.25 12.26
CA ARG A 53 -8.53 -7.80 11.70
C ARG A 53 -8.53 -6.29 11.47
N PHE A 54 -7.41 -5.81 10.93
CA PHE A 54 -7.15 -4.40 10.76
C PHE A 54 -7.95 -3.86 9.55
N CYS A 55 -8.84 -2.90 9.79
CA CYS A 55 -9.69 -2.33 8.74
C CYS A 55 -10.02 -0.88 9.04
N ILE A 56 -9.77 0.02 8.08
CA ILE A 56 -10.07 1.46 8.19
C ILE A 56 -11.59 1.67 8.38
N THR A 57 -12.41 1.03 7.56
CA THR A 57 -13.88 1.11 7.67
C THR A 57 -14.36 0.63 9.05
N GLY A 58 -13.76 -0.45 9.56
CA GLY A 58 -14.03 -0.94 10.91
C GLY A 58 -13.66 0.08 11.98
N ALA A 59 -12.56 0.81 11.82
CA ALA A 59 -12.14 1.84 12.75
C ALA A 59 -13.16 2.97 12.89
N PHE A 60 -13.66 3.49 11.77
CA PHE A 60 -14.69 4.54 11.77
C PHE A 60 -16.05 4.02 12.27
N ARG A 61 -16.46 2.85 11.80
CA ARG A 61 -17.72 2.21 12.24
C ARG A 61 -17.73 1.99 13.75
N ASP A 62 -16.67 1.42 14.30
CA ASP A 62 -16.59 1.10 15.73
C ASP A 62 -16.55 2.37 16.58
N MET A 63 -15.96 3.44 16.10
CA MET A 63 -15.97 4.75 16.76
C MET A 63 -17.38 5.32 16.85
N TYR A 64 -18.19 5.19 15.80
CA TYR A 64 -19.55 5.73 15.76
C TYR A 64 -20.56 4.80 16.46
N VAL A 65 -20.59 3.51 16.13
CA VAL A 65 -21.60 2.55 16.58
C VAL A 65 -21.32 2.05 17.99
N THR A 66 -20.10 1.61 18.26
CA THR A 66 -19.73 1.02 19.57
C THR A 66 -19.06 2.01 20.52
N LYS A 67 -18.84 3.26 20.08
CA LYS A 67 -18.11 4.30 20.83
C LYS A 67 -16.69 3.85 21.26
N ASN A 68 -16.12 2.90 20.53
CA ASN A 68 -14.80 2.35 20.77
C ASN A 68 -13.81 2.82 19.71
N ASN A 69 -12.91 3.70 20.10
CA ASN A 69 -11.90 4.29 19.20
C ASN A 69 -10.56 3.53 19.19
N LYS A 70 -10.48 2.33 19.77
CA LYS A 70 -9.24 1.55 19.87
C LYS A 70 -8.63 1.24 18.50
N MET A 71 -9.45 0.86 17.51
CA MET A 71 -8.98 0.57 16.15
C MET A 71 -8.56 1.84 15.41
N PHE A 72 -9.24 2.95 15.66
CA PHE A 72 -8.87 4.25 15.10
C PHE A 72 -7.51 4.75 15.62
N VAL A 73 -7.27 4.61 16.94
CA VAL A 73 -5.95 4.92 17.52
C VAL A 73 -4.86 4.01 16.97
N ALA A 74 -5.17 2.73 16.73
CA ALA A 74 -4.24 1.82 16.08
C ALA A 74 -3.92 2.26 14.63
N LEU A 75 -4.89 2.80 13.90
CA LEU A 75 -4.66 3.38 12.57
C LEU A 75 -3.72 4.58 12.65
N LEU A 76 -3.95 5.51 13.58
CA LEU A 76 -3.06 6.65 13.80
C LEU A 76 -1.64 6.20 14.15
N LEU A 77 -1.50 5.15 14.96
CA LEU A 77 -0.20 4.58 15.29
C LEU A 77 0.53 4.03 14.06
N ALA A 78 -0.17 3.32 13.17
CA ALA A 78 0.43 2.85 11.92
C ALA A 78 0.91 4.00 11.02
N ILE A 79 0.10 5.07 10.90
CA ILE A 79 0.46 6.28 10.16
C ILE A 79 1.68 6.95 10.80
N THR A 80 1.72 7.08 12.12
CA THR A 80 2.85 7.70 12.84
C THR A 80 4.15 6.94 12.61
N VAL A 81 4.15 5.61 12.75
CA VAL A 81 5.33 4.77 12.51
C VAL A 81 5.82 4.94 11.07
N GLN A 82 4.91 4.93 10.10
CA GLN A 82 5.25 5.10 8.70
C GLN A 82 5.78 6.51 8.38
N SER A 83 5.18 7.55 8.96
CA SER A 83 5.61 8.96 8.75
C SER A 83 7.00 9.22 9.30
N ILE A 84 7.30 8.76 10.52
CA ILE A 84 8.63 8.86 11.12
C ILE A 84 9.66 8.14 10.24
N GLY A 85 9.37 6.89 9.89
CA GLY A 85 10.29 6.08 9.09
C GLY A 85 10.50 6.63 7.68
N PHE A 86 9.47 7.17 7.03
CA PHE A 86 9.57 7.79 5.71
C PHE A 86 10.48 9.04 5.74
N LEU A 87 10.31 9.93 6.73
CA LEU A 87 11.18 11.10 6.87
C LEU A 87 12.63 10.72 7.18
N LEU A 88 12.84 9.72 8.04
CA LEU A 88 14.19 9.20 8.31
C LEU A 88 14.85 8.64 7.05
N LEU A 89 14.15 7.83 6.26
CA LEU A 89 14.69 7.27 5.02
C LEU A 89 14.99 8.37 3.98
N LYS A 90 14.19 9.46 3.97
CA LYS A 90 14.44 10.61 3.11
C LYS A 90 15.70 11.38 3.54
N GLU A 91 15.91 11.59 4.83
CA GLU A 91 17.10 12.28 5.35
C GLU A 91 18.40 11.49 5.16
N ILE A 92 18.33 10.17 5.32
CA ILE A 92 19.48 9.28 5.05
C ILE A 92 19.80 9.20 3.54
N GLY A 93 18.94 9.76 2.67
CA GLY A 93 19.14 9.75 1.22
C GLY A 93 18.80 8.43 0.53
N VAL A 94 18.17 7.49 1.23
CA VAL A 94 17.71 6.22 0.65
C VAL A 94 16.48 6.44 -0.24
N LEU A 95 15.66 7.44 0.09
CA LEU A 95 14.46 7.81 -0.67
C LEU A 95 14.64 9.20 -1.29
N ASN A 96 14.92 9.26 -2.59
CA ASN A 96 14.87 10.47 -3.40
C ASN A 96 13.55 10.52 -4.18
N VAL A 97 12.44 10.48 -3.46
CA VAL A 97 11.12 10.58 -4.07
C VAL A 97 10.67 12.03 -3.95
N ASP A 98 10.49 12.68 -5.09
CA ASP A 98 9.88 14.00 -5.13
C ASP A 98 8.41 13.92 -4.75
N PRO A 99 7.90 14.91 -3.99
CA PRO A 99 6.49 14.96 -3.67
C PRO A 99 5.67 14.99 -4.97
N ALA A 100 4.54 14.29 -4.95
CA ALA A 100 3.64 14.21 -6.09
C ALA A 100 3.35 15.59 -6.69
N GLU A 101 3.12 15.61 -8.01
CA GLU A 101 2.68 16.78 -8.74
C GLU A 101 1.50 17.48 -8.06
N ASN A 102 1.21 18.70 -8.47
CA ASN A 102 0.18 19.60 -7.95
C ASN A 102 -1.04 18.96 -7.29
N PHE A 103 -1.47 19.49 -6.16
CA PHE A 103 -2.58 18.93 -5.39
C PHE A 103 -3.93 19.16 -6.08
N ALA A 104 -4.54 18.09 -6.59
CA ALA A 104 -5.84 18.08 -7.25
C ALA A 104 -6.98 18.16 -6.21
N PHE A 105 -7.22 19.34 -5.66
CA PHE A 105 -8.14 19.61 -4.55
C PHE A 105 -9.56 19.08 -4.80
N LEU A 106 -10.13 19.39 -5.97
CA LEU A 106 -11.50 19.00 -6.30
C LEU A 106 -11.63 17.48 -6.45
N ALA A 107 -10.65 16.85 -7.12
CA ALA A 107 -10.63 15.40 -7.26
C ALA A 107 -10.53 14.68 -5.92
N VAL A 108 -9.76 15.24 -4.97
CA VAL A 108 -9.60 14.66 -3.62
C VAL A 108 -10.89 14.77 -2.81
N ILE A 109 -11.56 15.93 -2.81
CA ILE A 109 -12.81 16.11 -2.04
C ILE A 109 -13.92 15.20 -2.58
N ILE A 110 -14.18 15.25 -3.89
CA ILE A 110 -15.24 14.44 -4.51
C ILE A 110 -14.89 12.96 -4.38
N GLY A 111 -13.64 12.60 -4.67
CA GLY A 111 -13.18 11.23 -4.56
C GLY A 111 -13.27 10.68 -3.14
N ALA A 112 -12.88 11.45 -2.12
CA ALA A 112 -12.97 11.04 -0.72
C ALA A 112 -14.42 10.85 -0.26
N PHE A 113 -15.33 11.71 -0.69
CA PHE A 113 -16.76 11.60 -0.36
C PHE A 113 -17.38 10.33 -0.98
N VAL A 114 -17.19 10.11 -2.28
CA VAL A 114 -17.66 8.92 -2.98
C VAL A 114 -17.02 7.65 -2.40
N PHE A 115 -15.72 7.69 -2.12
CA PHE A 115 -15.01 6.58 -1.48
C PHE A 115 -15.59 6.26 -0.09
N GLY A 116 -15.88 7.29 0.70
CA GLY A 116 -16.50 7.12 2.03
C GLY A 116 -17.84 6.39 1.97
N ILE A 117 -18.71 6.75 1.03
CA ILE A 117 -19.97 6.01 0.79
C ILE A 117 -19.68 4.58 0.35
N GLY A 118 -18.76 4.41 -0.60
CA GLY A 118 -18.42 3.10 -1.17
C GLY A 118 -17.90 2.10 -0.13
N ILE A 119 -17.01 2.50 0.79
CA ILE A 119 -16.46 1.61 1.81
C ILE A 119 -17.50 1.18 2.86
N VAL A 120 -18.51 2.01 3.09
CA VAL A 120 -19.64 1.65 3.99
C VAL A 120 -20.53 0.61 3.31
N LEU A 121 -20.91 0.83 2.04
CA LEU A 121 -21.71 -0.11 1.26
C LEU A 121 -21.01 -1.46 1.05
N ALA A 122 -19.71 -1.45 0.77
CA ALA A 122 -18.89 -2.66 0.63
C ALA A 122 -18.62 -3.38 1.96
N GLY A 123 -18.94 -2.76 3.10
CA GLY A 123 -18.67 -3.31 4.42
C GLY A 123 -17.19 -3.42 4.79
N GLY A 124 -16.29 -2.81 4.01
CA GLY A 124 -14.84 -2.86 4.25
C GLY A 124 -14.04 -1.97 3.30
N CYS A 125 -12.82 -1.58 3.71
CA CYS A 125 -11.88 -0.91 2.83
C CYS A 125 -11.31 -1.89 1.78
N ALA A 126 -10.66 -1.39 0.73
CA ALA A 126 -10.10 -2.22 -0.35
C ALA A 126 -9.24 -3.38 0.19
N THR A 127 -8.30 -3.11 1.09
CA THR A 127 -7.44 -4.14 1.70
C THR A 127 -8.23 -5.11 2.57
N GLY A 128 -9.22 -4.61 3.33
CA GLY A 128 -10.12 -5.43 4.13
C GLY A 128 -10.98 -6.37 3.29
N THR A 129 -11.38 -5.92 2.12
CA THR A 129 -12.15 -6.72 1.17
C THR A 129 -11.31 -7.88 0.60
N TRP A 130 -10.03 -7.65 0.31
CA TRP A 130 -9.13 -8.71 -0.16
C TRP A 130 -9.00 -9.87 0.83
N TYR A 131 -8.66 -9.61 2.10
CA TYR A 131 -8.49 -10.71 3.05
C TYR A 131 -9.82 -11.38 3.42
N ARG A 132 -10.94 -10.65 3.42
CA ARG A 132 -12.27 -11.22 3.64
C ARG A 132 -12.74 -12.09 2.47
N ALA A 133 -12.44 -11.68 1.24
CA ALA A 133 -12.68 -12.51 0.06
C ALA A 133 -11.89 -13.83 0.16
N ALA A 134 -10.62 -13.76 0.60
CA ALA A 134 -9.80 -14.94 0.86
C ALA A 134 -10.33 -15.82 2.02
N GLU A 135 -11.05 -15.24 3.00
CA GLU A 135 -11.77 -15.96 4.05
C GLU A 135 -13.07 -16.63 3.55
N GLY A 136 -13.47 -16.42 2.29
CA GLY A 136 -14.63 -17.02 1.67
C GLY A 136 -15.93 -16.22 1.75
N LEU A 137 -15.90 -14.94 2.14
CA LEU A 137 -17.09 -14.10 2.15
C LEU A 137 -17.50 -13.70 0.71
N VAL A 138 -18.62 -14.22 0.23
CA VAL A 138 -19.15 -14.00 -1.13
C VAL A 138 -19.38 -12.51 -1.39
N GLY A 139 -19.99 -11.76 -0.45
CA GLY A 139 -20.19 -10.32 -0.60
C GLY A 139 -18.89 -9.54 -0.81
N SER A 140 -17.78 -9.99 -0.19
CA SER A 140 -16.46 -9.41 -0.40
C SER A 140 -15.88 -9.71 -1.78
N TRP A 141 -16.18 -10.86 -2.37
CA TRP A 141 -15.81 -11.17 -3.76
C TRP A 141 -16.51 -10.25 -4.75
N VAL A 142 -17.83 -10.02 -4.57
CA VAL A 142 -18.60 -9.10 -5.42
C VAL A 142 -18.05 -7.66 -5.30
N ALA A 143 -17.83 -7.20 -4.07
CA ALA A 143 -17.27 -5.87 -3.81
C ALA A 143 -15.85 -5.72 -4.41
N LEU A 144 -15.02 -6.76 -4.30
CA LEU A 144 -13.67 -6.77 -4.86
C LEU A 144 -13.69 -6.69 -6.38
N PHE A 145 -14.51 -7.51 -7.04
CA PHE A 145 -14.64 -7.49 -8.49
C PHE A 145 -15.11 -6.12 -8.99
N THR A 146 -16.16 -5.57 -8.39
CA THR A 146 -16.68 -4.23 -8.72
C THR A 146 -15.63 -3.14 -8.52
N TYR A 147 -14.88 -3.20 -7.41
CA TYR A 147 -13.78 -2.28 -7.12
C TYR A 147 -12.69 -2.35 -8.19
N MET A 148 -12.24 -3.55 -8.57
CA MET A 148 -11.21 -3.75 -9.58
C MET A 148 -11.68 -3.24 -10.94
N LEU A 149 -12.92 -3.55 -11.34
CA LEU A 149 -13.51 -3.12 -12.60
C LEU A 149 -13.63 -1.58 -12.68
N LEU A 150 -14.22 -0.95 -11.66
CA LEU A 150 -14.38 0.51 -11.64
C LEU A 150 -13.03 1.23 -11.57
N SER A 151 -12.04 0.68 -10.84
CA SER A 151 -10.68 1.25 -10.83
C SER A 151 -10.02 1.20 -12.22
N ALA A 152 -10.25 0.14 -12.99
CA ALA A 152 -9.78 0.02 -14.37
C ALA A 152 -10.49 1.01 -15.30
N ILE A 153 -11.82 1.14 -15.21
CA ILE A 153 -12.63 2.06 -16.01
C ILE A 153 -12.26 3.53 -15.75
N MET A 154 -12.02 3.90 -14.49
CA MET A 154 -11.61 5.26 -14.13
C MET A 154 -10.19 5.60 -14.56
N ARG A 155 -9.33 4.61 -14.77
CA ARG A 155 -7.92 4.84 -15.11
C ARG A 155 -7.68 4.92 -16.62
N THR A 156 -8.20 3.97 -17.38
CA THR A 156 -7.95 3.84 -18.82
C THR A 156 -9.22 3.67 -19.66
N GLY A 157 -10.37 3.56 -19.01
CA GLY A 157 -11.68 3.39 -19.66
C GLY A 157 -12.41 4.70 -19.91
N PRO A 158 -13.70 4.63 -20.22
CA PRO A 158 -14.52 5.78 -20.63
C PRO A 158 -14.65 6.88 -19.56
N LEU A 159 -14.46 6.56 -18.29
CA LEU A 159 -14.42 7.55 -17.20
C LEU A 159 -13.03 8.19 -16.98
N GLY A 160 -12.03 7.82 -17.77
CA GLY A 160 -10.69 8.40 -17.71
C GLY A 160 -10.66 9.90 -17.96
N GLU A 161 -11.48 10.41 -18.90
CA GLU A 161 -11.59 11.84 -19.16
C GLU A 161 -12.18 12.61 -17.98
N LEU A 162 -13.20 12.06 -17.31
CA LEU A 162 -13.73 12.62 -16.07
C LEU A 162 -12.63 12.73 -15.00
N ASN A 163 -11.82 11.68 -14.83
CA ASN A 163 -10.71 11.68 -13.88
C ASN A 163 -9.66 12.76 -14.26
N LYS A 164 -9.32 12.92 -15.53
CA LYS A 164 -8.40 13.95 -16.00
C LYS A 164 -8.96 15.34 -15.74
N THR A 165 -10.22 15.59 -16.08
CA THR A 165 -10.89 16.88 -15.86
C THR A 165 -10.94 17.25 -14.38
N LEU A 166 -11.27 16.32 -13.51
CA LEU A 166 -11.25 16.57 -12.05
C LEU A 166 -9.84 16.85 -11.53
N ARG A 167 -8.81 16.24 -12.10
CA ARG A 167 -7.41 16.43 -11.71
C ARG A 167 -6.77 17.66 -12.35
N SER A 168 -7.35 18.23 -13.40
CA SER A 168 -6.83 19.47 -14.02
C SER A 168 -7.05 20.69 -13.13
N ILE A 169 -8.06 20.65 -12.23
CA ILE A 169 -8.29 21.68 -11.24
C ILE A 169 -7.37 21.40 -10.04
N ASN A 170 -6.17 21.93 -10.12
CA ASN A 170 -5.11 21.73 -9.13
C ASN A 170 -4.67 23.05 -8.51
N ILE A 171 -4.08 22.96 -7.33
CA ILE A 171 -3.44 24.06 -6.62
C ILE A 171 -1.93 23.85 -6.72
N GLU A 172 -1.15 24.88 -7.01
CA GLU A 172 0.31 24.82 -7.15
C GLU A 172 1.02 24.31 -5.88
N GLN A 173 0.36 24.42 -4.75
CA GLN A 173 0.89 23.99 -3.47
C GLN A 173 0.85 22.47 -3.36
N ARG A 174 2.05 21.87 -3.24
CA ARG A 174 2.24 20.40 -3.26
C ARG A 174 2.00 19.76 -1.89
N ASN A 175 2.41 20.43 -0.82
CA ASN A 175 2.40 19.88 0.54
C ASN A 175 1.97 20.95 1.56
N ILE A 176 1.36 20.50 2.66
CA ILE A 176 0.94 21.36 3.77
C ILE A 176 2.14 22.09 4.40
N TYR A 177 3.27 21.40 4.55
CA TYR A 177 4.46 22.01 5.15
C TYR A 177 5.12 23.06 4.26
N ASP A 178 5.07 22.91 2.92
CA ASP A 178 5.55 23.94 1.99
C ASP A 178 4.68 25.19 2.02
N THR A 179 3.36 25.00 2.17
CA THR A 179 2.39 26.11 2.28
C THR A 179 2.60 26.96 3.51
N PHE A 180 2.91 26.32 4.66
CA PHE A 180 3.10 27.02 5.93
C PHE A 180 4.58 27.34 6.22
N GLY A 181 5.52 26.92 5.37
CA GLY A 181 6.96 27.09 5.60
C GLY A 181 7.48 26.39 6.86
N ILE A 182 6.78 25.34 7.30
CA ILE A 182 7.09 24.60 8.53
C ILE A 182 7.82 23.31 8.19
N SER A 183 8.86 22.95 8.95
CA SER A 183 9.52 21.66 8.77
C SER A 183 8.53 20.48 8.96
N PRO A 184 8.56 19.47 8.08
CA PRO A 184 7.68 18.29 8.19
C PRO A 184 7.78 17.58 9.54
N TRP A 185 8.92 17.68 10.21
CA TRP A 185 9.16 17.10 11.54
C TRP A 185 8.23 17.64 12.63
N TRP A 186 7.84 18.90 12.58
CA TRP A 186 6.90 19.47 13.55
C TRP A 186 5.53 18.83 13.46
N LEU A 187 5.05 18.56 12.23
CA LEU A 187 3.77 17.89 12.02
C LEU A 187 3.82 16.43 12.50
N VAL A 188 4.92 15.73 12.23
CA VAL A 188 5.11 14.36 12.69
C VAL A 188 5.29 14.31 14.21
N ALA A 189 5.98 15.25 14.82
CA ALA A 189 6.09 15.35 16.28
C ALA A 189 4.72 15.56 16.95
N LEU A 190 3.91 16.47 16.40
CA LEU A 190 2.54 16.70 16.89
C LEU A 190 1.69 15.41 16.77
N LEU A 191 1.72 14.75 15.61
CA LEU A 191 1.01 13.49 15.39
C LEU A 191 1.47 12.41 16.37
N THR A 192 2.78 12.33 16.62
CA THR A 192 3.37 11.37 17.56
C THR A 192 2.89 11.62 18.99
N LEU A 193 2.89 12.86 19.42
CA LEU A 193 2.40 13.25 20.76
C LEU A 193 0.92 12.88 20.94
N VAL A 194 0.08 13.25 19.97
CA VAL A 194 -1.35 12.94 20.01
C VAL A 194 -1.56 11.42 20.03
N THR A 195 -0.87 10.68 19.17
CA THR A 195 -0.99 9.22 19.09
C THR A 195 -0.51 8.55 20.39
N ALA A 196 0.64 8.97 20.92
CA ALA A 196 1.18 8.45 22.18
C ALA A 196 0.22 8.69 23.35
N PHE A 197 -0.37 9.89 23.44
CA PHE A 197 -1.37 10.22 24.46
C PHE A 197 -2.58 9.27 24.40
N TYR A 198 -3.15 9.06 23.22
CA TYR A 198 -4.31 8.16 23.08
C TYR A 198 -3.95 6.69 23.31
N VAL A 199 -2.79 6.24 22.86
CA VAL A 199 -2.29 4.87 23.14
C VAL A 199 -2.11 4.67 24.64
N TYR A 200 -1.46 5.61 25.33
CA TYR A 200 -1.31 5.56 26.79
C TYR A 200 -2.66 5.49 27.51
N LYS A 201 -3.61 6.35 27.13
CA LYS A 201 -4.98 6.35 27.69
C LYS A 201 -5.71 5.02 27.46
N HIS A 202 -5.46 4.34 26.33
CA HIS A 202 -6.07 3.03 26.07
C HIS A 202 -5.39 1.88 26.82
N LEU A 203 -4.08 1.93 26.99
CA LEU A 203 -3.34 0.92 27.75
C LEU A 203 -3.61 1.02 29.25
N SER A 204 -3.89 2.22 29.75
CA SER A 204 -4.21 2.44 31.17
C SER A 204 -5.62 2.01 31.59
N LYS A 205 -6.50 1.73 30.59
CA LYS A 205 -7.85 1.21 30.90
C LYS A 205 -7.78 -0.29 31.25
N PRO A 206 -8.42 -0.73 32.35
CA PRO A 206 -8.47 -2.13 32.68
C PRO A 206 -9.16 -2.92 31.56
N SER A 207 -8.51 -3.98 31.06
CA SER A 207 -9.09 -4.83 30.05
C SER A 207 -10.16 -5.74 30.68
N VAL A 208 -11.37 -5.70 30.17
CA VAL A 208 -12.40 -6.68 30.54
C VAL A 208 -11.92 -8.06 30.06
N LYS A 209 -11.64 -8.95 31.01
CA LYS A 209 -11.30 -10.34 30.72
C LYS A 209 -12.57 -11.05 30.26
N VAL A 210 -12.75 -11.18 28.96
CA VAL A 210 -13.77 -12.07 28.40
C VAL A 210 -13.29 -13.51 28.55
N ALA A 211 -14.16 -14.39 29.02
CA ALA A 211 -13.85 -15.82 29.14
C ALA A 211 -13.42 -16.35 27.75
N ALA A 212 -12.16 -16.73 27.65
CA ALA A 212 -11.62 -17.29 26.43
C ALA A 212 -11.94 -18.79 26.37
N LEU A 213 -12.40 -19.25 25.22
CA LEU A 213 -12.53 -20.69 24.95
C LEU A 213 -11.15 -21.36 25.11
N LYS A 214 -11.13 -22.61 25.55
CA LYS A 214 -9.87 -23.36 25.67
C LYS A 214 -9.15 -23.38 24.32
N PRO A 215 -7.86 -23.01 24.27
CA PRO A 215 -7.10 -22.99 23.02
C PRO A 215 -6.97 -24.41 22.46
N LYS A 216 -7.17 -24.56 21.15
CA LYS A 216 -7.04 -25.83 20.45
C LYS A 216 -5.58 -26.19 20.17
N LYS A 217 -4.70 -25.17 20.09
CA LYS A 217 -3.26 -25.29 19.88
C LYS A 217 -2.52 -24.71 21.08
N THR A 218 -1.40 -25.29 21.47
CA THR A 218 -0.54 -24.83 22.56
C THR A 218 0.73 -24.17 22.03
N GLY A 219 1.33 -23.27 22.83
CA GLY A 219 2.62 -22.65 22.51
C GLY A 219 2.58 -21.60 21.39
N PHE A 220 3.67 -21.52 20.62
CA PHE A 220 3.88 -20.52 19.58
C PHE A 220 2.84 -20.60 18.43
N ALA A 221 2.37 -21.81 18.12
CA ALA A 221 1.34 -22.02 17.11
C ALA A 221 -0.01 -21.41 17.51
N HIS A 222 -0.37 -21.40 18.81
CA HIS A 222 -1.55 -20.71 19.31
C HIS A 222 -1.44 -19.19 19.09
N LEU A 223 -0.27 -18.60 19.39
CA LEU A 223 -0.04 -17.16 19.22
C LEU A 223 -0.16 -16.72 17.76
N LEU A 224 0.40 -17.51 16.81
CA LEU A 224 0.40 -17.17 15.40
C LEU A 224 -0.93 -17.43 14.70
N PHE A 225 -1.57 -18.58 14.96
CA PHE A 225 -2.69 -19.04 14.14
C PHE A 225 -4.05 -19.01 14.83
N GLU A 226 -4.13 -18.90 16.15
CA GLU A 226 -5.38 -18.95 16.88
C GLU A 226 -5.72 -17.64 17.59
N LYS A 227 -4.75 -17.04 18.27
CA LYS A 227 -4.96 -15.81 19.04
C LYS A 227 -5.09 -14.60 18.11
N ARG A 228 -6.16 -13.79 18.29
CA ARG A 228 -6.27 -12.48 17.66
C ARG A 228 -5.21 -11.55 18.23
N TRP A 229 -4.46 -10.88 17.36
CA TRP A 229 -3.42 -9.95 17.77
C TRP A 229 -4.01 -8.63 18.26
N HIS A 230 -3.28 -8.01 19.18
CA HIS A 230 -3.68 -6.70 19.68
C HIS A 230 -3.60 -5.66 18.55
N PRO A 231 -4.61 -4.77 18.38
CA PRO A 231 -4.63 -3.80 17.30
C PRO A 231 -3.37 -2.92 17.20
N PHE A 232 -2.81 -2.51 18.36
CA PHE A 232 -1.60 -1.68 18.38
C PHE A 232 -0.36 -2.44 17.90
N PHE A 233 -0.22 -3.71 18.27
CA PHE A 233 0.86 -4.55 17.76
C PHE A 233 0.76 -4.74 16.24
N SER A 234 -0.43 -5.03 15.74
CA SER A 234 -0.66 -5.12 14.30
C SER A 234 -0.40 -3.81 13.58
N ALA A 235 -0.75 -2.67 14.19
CA ALA A 235 -0.50 -1.34 13.64
C ALA A 235 1.00 -1.06 13.44
N VAL A 236 1.82 -1.37 14.44
CA VAL A 236 3.27 -1.21 14.35
C VAL A 236 3.85 -2.10 13.26
N LEU A 237 3.45 -3.38 13.20
CA LEU A 237 3.92 -4.29 12.16
C LEU A 237 3.51 -3.84 10.75
N ILE A 238 2.28 -3.36 10.56
CA ILE A 238 1.80 -2.81 9.29
C ILE A 238 2.67 -1.60 8.89
N GLY A 239 2.93 -0.69 9.83
CA GLY A 239 3.78 0.47 9.60
C GLY A 239 5.21 0.09 9.19
N LEU A 240 5.81 -0.90 9.87
CA LEU A 240 7.16 -1.40 9.56
C LEU A 240 7.22 -2.13 8.21
N ILE A 241 6.23 -2.95 7.87
CA ILE A 241 6.16 -3.62 6.56
C ILE A 241 6.01 -2.58 5.44
N ALA A 242 5.14 -1.59 5.62
CA ALA A 242 4.96 -0.52 4.66
C ALA A 242 6.25 0.32 4.50
N LEU A 243 6.98 0.56 5.59
CA LEU A 243 8.26 1.25 5.57
C LEU A 243 9.34 0.44 4.82
N ALA A 244 9.46 -0.86 5.10
CA ALA A 244 10.40 -1.74 4.42
C ALA A 244 10.10 -1.88 2.91
N ALA A 245 8.85 -1.75 2.52
CA ALA A 245 8.44 -1.81 1.12
C ALA A 245 8.90 -0.60 0.30
N TRP A 246 9.15 0.57 0.92
CA TRP A 246 9.60 1.76 0.20
C TRP A 246 10.97 1.57 -0.46
N PRO A 247 12.06 1.25 0.26
CA PRO A 247 13.35 1.04 -0.37
C PRO A 247 13.34 -0.12 -1.37
N LEU A 248 12.57 -1.18 -1.10
CA LEU A 248 12.40 -2.28 -2.04
C LEU A 248 11.70 -1.83 -3.34
N SER A 249 10.71 -0.94 -3.23
CA SER A 249 10.02 -0.37 -4.38
C SER A 249 10.94 0.54 -5.20
N VAL A 250 11.70 1.42 -4.54
CA VAL A 250 12.66 2.31 -5.21
C VAL A 250 13.77 1.51 -5.89
N ALA A 251 14.28 0.45 -5.26
CA ALA A 251 15.27 -0.44 -5.85
C ALA A 251 14.78 -1.13 -7.13
N THR A 252 13.48 -1.21 -7.35
CA THR A 252 12.86 -1.75 -8.57
C THR A 252 12.43 -0.68 -9.57
N GLY A 253 12.88 0.57 -9.40
CA GLY A 253 12.54 1.71 -10.27
C GLY A 253 11.11 2.24 -10.10
N ARG A 254 10.41 1.86 -9.03
CA ARG A 254 9.06 2.34 -8.72
C ARG A 254 9.10 3.36 -7.59
N GLU A 255 8.65 4.55 -7.85
CA GLU A 255 8.60 5.65 -6.87
C GLU A 255 7.32 5.66 -6.01
N PHE A 256 6.73 4.49 -5.77
CA PHE A 256 5.47 4.38 -5.01
C PHE A 256 5.60 3.37 -3.88
N GLY A 257 5.04 3.73 -2.72
CA GLY A 257 4.90 2.81 -1.60
C GLY A 257 3.90 1.68 -1.87
N LEU A 258 3.67 0.85 -0.87
CA LEU A 258 2.66 -0.21 -0.92
C LEU A 258 1.27 0.36 -1.26
N GLY A 259 0.72 -0.08 -2.38
CA GLY A 259 -0.61 0.30 -2.83
C GLY A 259 -1.36 -0.91 -3.37
N ILE A 260 -2.67 -0.97 -3.15
CA ILE A 260 -3.50 -2.08 -3.58
C ILE A 260 -4.33 -1.73 -4.83
N THR A 261 -4.63 -0.44 -5.04
CA THR A 261 -5.54 0.00 -6.10
C THR A 261 -4.94 -0.17 -7.50
N ARG A 262 -3.68 0.24 -7.70
CA ARG A 262 -3.01 0.09 -9.00
C ARG A 262 -2.86 -1.37 -9.42
N PRO A 263 -2.32 -2.27 -8.58
CA PRO A 263 -2.25 -3.70 -8.92
C PRO A 263 -3.62 -4.31 -9.20
N SER A 264 -4.64 -3.96 -8.41
CA SER A 264 -6.01 -4.45 -8.63
C SER A 264 -6.58 -4.00 -9.98
N ALA A 265 -6.40 -2.73 -10.35
CA ALA A 265 -6.80 -2.22 -11.66
C ALA A 265 -6.02 -2.89 -12.80
N ASN A 266 -4.71 -3.06 -12.65
CA ASN A 266 -3.86 -3.71 -13.64
C ASN A 266 -4.27 -5.17 -13.89
N ILE A 267 -4.56 -5.94 -12.83
CA ILE A 267 -5.07 -7.31 -12.95
C ILE A 267 -6.38 -7.33 -13.74
N MET A 268 -7.31 -6.43 -13.45
CA MET A 268 -8.58 -6.34 -14.17
C MET A 268 -8.36 -5.97 -15.65
N GLN A 269 -7.49 -5.00 -15.92
CA GLN A 269 -7.15 -4.61 -17.30
C GLN A 269 -6.56 -5.77 -18.08
N PHE A 270 -5.64 -6.51 -17.47
CA PHE A 270 -5.09 -7.73 -18.09
C PHE A 270 -6.16 -8.77 -18.37
N LEU A 271 -7.06 -9.03 -17.43
CA LEU A 271 -8.15 -10.01 -17.61
C LEU A 271 -9.12 -9.62 -18.73
N VAL A 272 -9.36 -8.31 -18.93
CA VAL A 272 -10.30 -7.80 -19.94
C VAL A 272 -9.64 -7.66 -21.32
N THR A 273 -8.37 -7.22 -21.37
CA THR A 273 -7.69 -6.92 -22.64
C THR A 273 -6.76 -8.01 -23.14
N GLY A 274 -6.31 -8.90 -22.25
CA GLY A 274 -5.27 -9.91 -22.54
C GLY A 274 -3.87 -9.32 -22.77
N ASP A 275 -3.68 -7.99 -22.60
CA ASP A 275 -2.41 -7.32 -22.88
C ASP A 275 -1.48 -7.37 -21.66
N GLY A 276 -0.34 -8.05 -21.81
CA GLY A 276 0.68 -8.22 -20.77
C GLY A 276 1.34 -6.92 -20.29
N LYS A 277 1.18 -5.81 -21.00
CA LYS A 277 1.70 -4.48 -20.60
C LYS A 277 1.18 -4.00 -19.25
N PHE A 278 0.03 -4.50 -18.82
CA PHE A 278 -0.58 -4.12 -17.54
C PHE A 278 -0.03 -4.90 -16.33
N ILE A 279 0.74 -5.95 -16.55
CA ILE A 279 1.33 -6.77 -15.47
C ILE A 279 2.77 -6.35 -15.12
N ASN A 280 3.41 -5.59 -15.99
CA ASN A 280 4.79 -5.09 -15.81
C ASN A 280 4.85 -3.83 -14.95
#